data_1d2a0eb137da4479dde589dc75d3001e
#
_entry.id   1d2a0eb137da4479dde589dc75d3001e
#
_cell.length_a   1.000
_cell.length_b   1.000
_cell.length_c   1.000
_cell.angle_alpha   90.00
_cell.angle_beta   90.00
_cell.angle_gamma   90.00
#
_symmetry.space_group_name_H-M   'P 1'
#
loop_
_entity.id
_entity.type
_entity.pdbx_description
1 polymer ?
#
loop_
_entity_poly.entity_id
_entity_poly.type
_entity_poly.pdbx_seq_one_letter_code
_entity_poly.pdbx_strand_id
1 'polypeptide(L)'
;MANITLLDGGMGQELVARSGDEPTPLWATRVMIDHPGLVKAIHADYFAAGASVATTNTYNILHDRLVGVDLDHYYHALHLRALMEAHEARAEALKSGSSRDWQLCPRAAKSARRSAMASTTGT
;
A
#
# COMPACT_ATOMS: atom_id res chain seq x y z
N MET A 1 -19.87 15.70 18.87
CA MET A 1 -19.41 14.42 18.30
C MET A 1 -17.96 14.52 17.91
N ALA A 2 -17.16 13.58 18.34
CA ALA A 2 -15.74 13.56 17.97
C ALA A 2 -15.62 13.18 16.48
N ASN A 3 -14.83 13.95 15.73
CA ASN A 3 -14.48 13.60 14.37
C ASN A 3 -13.39 12.53 14.40
N ILE A 4 -13.74 11.34 13.92
CA ILE A 4 -12.80 10.22 13.85
C ILE A 4 -12.34 10.07 12.40
N THR A 5 -11.02 10.08 12.20
CA THR A 5 -10.41 9.75 10.91
C THR A 5 -10.05 8.27 10.92
N LEU A 6 -10.67 7.50 10.04
CA LEU A 6 -10.37 6.09 9.91
C LEU A 6 -9.20 5.91 8.95
N LEU A 7 -8.14 5.27 9.43
CA LEU A 7 -6.99 4.90 8.60
C LEU A 7 -7.27 3.57 7.90
N ASP A 8 -6.49 3.30 6.86
CA ASP A 8 -6.50 1.99 6.22
C ASP A 8 -5.88 0.91 7.11
N GLY A 9 -5.96 -0.34 6.66
CA GLY A 9 -5.37 -1.49 7.34
C GLY A 9 -4.06 -1.96 6.72
N GLY A 10 -3.70 -3.22 7.01
CA GLY A 10 -2.45 -3.81 6.57
C GLY A 10 -2.41 -4.08 5.06
N MET A 11 -1.61 -3.32 4.34
CA MET A 11 -1.44 -3.51 2.90
C MET A 11 -0.65 -4.78 2.57
N GLY A 12 0.49 -4.97 3.23
CA GLY A 12 1.39 -6.08 2.92
C GLY A 12 0.78 -7.45 3.17
N GLN A 13 0.10 -7.61 4.27
CA GLN A 13 -0.58 -8.88 4.61
C GLN A 13 -1.70 -9.19 3.63
N GLU A 14 -2.49 -8.19 3.24
CA GLU A 14 -3.55 -8.36 2.24
C GLU A 14 -2.98 -8.73 0.87
N LEU A 15 -1.86 -8.10 0.47
CA LEU A 15 -1.20 -8.43 -0.78
C LEU A 15 -0.75 -9.88 -0.81
N VAL A 16 -0.07 -10.35 0.22
CA VAL A 16 0.40 -11.73 0.31
C VAL A 16 -0.77 -12.70 0.31
N ALA A 17 -1.80 -12.42 1.12
CA ALA A 17 -2.97 -13.30 1.22
C ALA A 17 -3.73 -13.41 -0.11
N ARG A 18 -3.93 -12.29 -0.81
CA ARG A 18 -4.68 -12.27 -2.08
C ARG A 18 -3.89 -12.82 -3.26
N SER A 19 -2.56 -12.70 -3.23
CA SER A 19 -1.72 -13.19 -4.32
C SER A 19 -1.70 -14.72 -4.38
N GLY A 20 -1.77 -15.38 -3.25
CA GLY A 20 -1.58 -16.83 -3.17
C GLY A 20 -0.13 -17.27 -3.36
N ASP A 21 0.80 -16.33 -3.48
CA ASP A 21 2.22 -16.62 -3.71
C ASP A 21 2.94 -16.92 -2.40
N GLU A 22 4.05 -17.65 -2.49
CA GLU A 22 4.94 -17.86 -1.37
C GLU A 22 5.61 -16.53 -0.96
N PRO A 23 5.65 -16.21 0.33
CA PRO A 23 6.32 -14.99 0.78
C PRO A 23 7.81 -14.96 0.41
N THR A 24 8.27 -13.82 -0.07
CA THR A 24 9.68 -13.59 -0.41
C THR A 24 10.28 -12.51 0.48
N PRO A 25 11.63 -12.35 0.51
CA PRO A 25 12.26 -11.25 1.23
C PRO A 25 11.80 -9.86 0.76
N LEU A 26 11.31 -9.72 -0.47
CA LEU A 26 10.72 -8.47 -0.97
C LEU A 26 9.28 -8.25 -0.50
N TRP A 27 8.63 -9.29 -0.04
CA TRP A 27 7.29 -9.29 0.54
C TRP A 27 6.28 -8.50 -0.32
N ALA A 28 5.69 -7.43 0.24
CA ALA A 28 4.68 -6.63 -0.46
C ALA A 28 5.19 -6.01 -1.77
N THR A 29 6.47 -5.70 -1.87
CA THR A 29 7.07 -5.18 -3.09
C THR A 29 7.03 -6.22 -4.21
N ARG A 30 7.34 -7.48 -3.90
CA ARG A 30 7.30 -8.57 -4.89
C ARG A 30 5.88 -8.77 -5.41
N VAL A 31 4.91 -8.79 -4.53
CA VAL A 31 3.50 -8.95 -4.93
C VAL A 31 3.05 -7.81 -5.83
N MET A 32 3.46 -6.59 -5.52
CA MET A 32 3.14 -5.43 -6.35
C MET A 32 3.72 -5.56 -7.77
N ILE A 33 4.93 -6.11 -7.88
CA ILE A 33 5.57 -6.33 -9.18
C ILE A 33 4.82 -7.41 -9.97
N ASP A 34 4.53 -8.52 -9.35
CA ASP A 34 3.97 -9.70 -10.02
C ASP A 34 2.46 -9.60 -10.29
N HIS A 35 1.75 -8.80 -9.51
CA HIS A 35 0.29 -8.64 -9.60
C HIS A 35 -0.10 -7.17 -9.81
N PRO A 36 0.06 -6.63 -11.04
CA PRO A 36 -0.34 -5.26 -11.34
C PRO A 36 -1.83 -5.02 -11.04
N GLY A 37 -2.10 -3.92 -10.33
CA GLY A 37 -3.47 -3.54 -9.97
C GLY A 37 -3.95 -4.09 -8.64
N LEU A 38 -3.25 -5.04 -8.02
CA LEU A 38 -3.68 -5.60 -6.74
C LEU A 38 -3.57 -4.59 -5.61
N VAL A 39 -2.52 -3.77 -5.59
CA VAL A 39 -2.37 -2.67 -4.62
C VAL A 39 -3.54 -1.69 -4.74
N LYS A 40 -3.88 -1.32 -5.97
CA LYS A 40 -5.05 -0.46 -6.23
C LYS A 40 -6.34 -1.06 -5.69
N ALA A 41 -6.58 -2.35 -5.94
CA ALA A 41 -7.77 -3.04 -5.47
C ALA A 41 -7.89 -3.02 -3.94
N ILE A 42 -6.78 -3.21 -3.24
CA ILE A 42 -6.77 -3.19 -1.77
C ILE A 42 -7.06 -1.77 -1.25
N HIS A 43 -6.44 -0.75 -1.84
CA HIS A 43 -6.76 0.63 -1.50
C HIS A 43 -8.26 0.94 -1.70
N ALA A 44 -8.81 0.49 -2.82
CA ALA A 44 -10.23 0.67 -3.11
C ALA A 44 -11.12 0.01 -2.06
N ASP A 45 -10.77 -1.18 -1.61
CA ASP A 45 -11.53 -1.90 -0.58
C ASP A 45 -11.47 -1.18 0.77
N TYR A 46 -10.32 -0.64 1.15
CA TYR A 46 -10.21 0.15 2.38
C TYR A 46 -11.01 1.45 2.29
N PHE A 47 -10.99 2.13 1.16
CA PHE A 47 -11.84 3.32 0.97
C PHE A 47 -13.32 2.96 1.05
N ALA A 48 -13.73 1.86 0.44
CA ALA A 48 -15.12 1.39 0.51
C ALA A 48 -15.53 1.04 1.95
N ALA A 49 -14.60 0.54 2.75
CA ALA A 49 -14.85 0.23 4.16
C ALA A 49 -14.93 1.48 5.06
N GLY A 50 -14.58 2.64 4.53
CA GLY A 50 -14.70 3.91 5.24
C GLY A 50 -13.38 4.60 5.58
N ALA A 51 -12.24 4.05 5.17
CA ALA A 51 -10.95 4.69 5.40
C ALA A 51 -10.87 6.02 4.64
N SER A 52 -10.33 7.04 5.30
CA SER A 52 -10.10 8.36 4.73
C SER A 52 -8.64 8.62 4.40
N VAL A 53 -7.74 7.79 4.91
CA VAL A 53 -6.30 7.89 4.70
C VAL A 53 -5.79 6.55 4.22
N ALA A 54 -5.04 6.54 3.12
CA ALA A 54 -4.38 5.36 2.59
C ALA A 54 -2.86 5.48 2.77
N THR A 55 -2.25 4.44 3.34
CA THR A 55 -0.80 4.32 3.42
C THR A 55 -0.30 3.66 2.15
N THR A 56 0.55 4.35 1.40
CA THR A 56 1.07 3.83 0.12
C THR A 56 1.98 2.63 0.33
N ASN A 57 2.03 1.74 -0.68
CA ASN A 57 2.88 0.56 -0.62
C ASN A 57 4.35 0.88 -0.93
N THR A 58 4.86 1.98 -0.35
CA THR A 58 6.24 2.42 -0.51
C THR A 58 7.14 2.02 0.65
N TYR A 59 6.56 1.69 1.79
CA TYR A 59 7.30 1.44 3.04
C TYR A 59 8.24 0.24 2.97
N ASN A 60 7.98 -0.67 2.05
CA ASN A 60 8.73 -1.92 1.91
C ASN A 60 9.71 -1.90 0.72
N ILE A 61 9.75 -0.81 -0.03
CA ILE A 61 10.66 -0.65 -1.17
C ILE A 61 12.00 -0.14 -0.62
N LEU A 62 12.90 -1.06 -0.33
CA LEU A 62 14.18 -0.78 0.30
C LEU A 62 15.31 -1.10 -0.67
N HIS A 63 16.27 -0.17 -0.77
CA HIS A 63 17.41 -0.31 -1.68
C HIS A 63 18.21 -1.60 -1.45
N ASP A 64 18.54 -1.87 -0.21
CA ASP A 64 19.32 -3.03 0.17
C ASP A 64 18.65 -4.36 -0.19
N ARG A 65 17.32 -4.42 -0.06
CA ARG A 65 16.56 -5.60 -0.47
C ARG A 65 16.52 -5.76 -1.99
N LEU A 66 16.42 -4.65 -2.71
CA LEU A 66 16.39 -4.67 -4.18
C LEU A 66 17.75 -5.05 -4.75
N VAL A 67 18.85 -4.59 -4.16
CA VAL A 67 20.21 -4.98 -4.54
C VAL A 67 20.39 -6.49 -4.42
N GLY A 68 19.86 -7.10 -3.38
CA GLY A 68 19.95 -8.55 -3.16
C GLY A 68 19.33 -9.41 -4.26
N VAL A 69 18.42 -8.85 -5.06
CA VAL A 69 17.74 -9.54 -6.17
C VAL A 69 17.94 -8.82 -7.51
N ASP A 70 18.90 -7.92 -7.59
CA ASP A 70 19.27 -7.19 -8.81
C ASP A 70 18.11 -6.34 -9.39
N LEU A 71 17.32 -5.72 -8.53
CA LEU A 71 16.21 -4.85 -8.90
C LEU A 71 16.37 -3.42 -8.42
N ASP A 72 17.55 -3.04 -7.92
CA ASP A 72 17.79 -1.71 -7.35
C ASP A 72 17.61 -0.57 -8.37
N HIS A 73 17.84 -0.83 -9.64
CA HIS A 73 17.62 0.15 -10.71
C HIS A 73 16.14 0.48 -10.93
N TYR A 74 15.24 -0.32 -10.38
CA TYR A 74 13.79 -0.03 -10.42
C TYR A 74 13.29 0.72 -9.17
N TYR A 75 14.17 1.14 -8.28
CA TYR A 75 13.79 1.77 -7.01
C TYR A 75 12.78 2.91 -7.20
N HIS A 76 13.10 3.86 -8.07
CA HIS A 76 12.20 4.99 -8.35
C HIS A 76 10.91 4.56 -9.05
N ALA A 77 11.01 3.68 -10.03
CA ALA A 77 9.85 3.19 -10.77
C ALA A 77 8.86 2.45 -9.86
N LEU A 78 9.36 1.68 -8.91
CA LEU A 78 8.52 0.97 -7.94
C LEU A 78 7.79 1.94 -7.00
N HIS A 79 8.46 3.00 -6.55
CA HIS A 79 7.81 4.05 -5.76
C HIS A 79 6.71 4.75 -6.55
N LEU A 80 6.99 5.13 -7.80
CA LEU A 80 6.00 5.75 -8.67
C LEU A 80 4.80 4.83 -8.88
N ARG A 81 5.02 3.56 -9.08
CA ARG A 81 3.95 2.60 -9.26
C ARG A 81 3.06 2.48 -8.02
N ALA A 82 3.66 2.37 -6.84
CA ALA A 82 2.90 2.32 -5.59
C ALA A 82 2.04 3.57 -5.41
N LEU A 83 2.59 4.74 -5.72
CA LEU A 83 1.87 6.01 -5.65
C LEU A 83 0.76 6.09 -6.70
N MET A 84 1.02 5.66 -7.93
CA MET A 84 0.02 5.66 -9.01
C MET A 84 -1.18 4.79 -8.66
N GLU A 85 -0.97 3.58 -8.16
CA GLU A 85 -2.06 2.69 -7.78
C GLU A 85 -2.90 3.29 -6.64
N ALA A 86 -2.27 3.95 -5.68
CA ALA A 86 -2.99 4.65 -4.62
C ALA A 86 -3.80 5.84 -5.16
N HIS A 87 -3.21 6.63 -6.05
CA HIS A 87 -3.91 7.76 -6.69
C HIS A 87 -5.08 7.32 -7.56
N GLU A 88 -4.92 6.24 -8.31
CA GLU A 88 -6.00 5.69 -9.14
C GLU A 88 -7.17 5.20 -8.28
N ALA A 89 -6.87 4.49 -7.20
CA ALA A 89 -7.91 4.04 -6.27
C ALA A 89 -8.65 5.23 -5.64
N ARG A 90 -7.91 6.27 -5.27
CA ARG A 90 -8.48 7.51 -4.73
C ARG A 90 -9.39 8.20 -5.75
N ALA A 91 -8.93 8.33 -6.99
CA ALA A 91 -9.71 8.97 -8.05
C ALA A 91 -11.01 8.21 -8.33
N GLU A 92 -10.97 6.89 -8.37
CA GLU A 92 -12.17 6.07 -8.55
C GLU A 92 -13.13 6.16 -7.36
N ALA A 93 -12.60 6.20 -6.15
CA ALA A 93 -13.41 6.35 -4.95
C ALA A 93 -14.12 7.72 -4.91
N LEU A 94 -13.45 8.79 -5.36
CA LEU A 94 -14.06 10.11 -5.49
C LEU A 94 -15.16 10.14 -6.54
N LYS A 95 -14.99 9.42 -7.66
CA LYS A 95 -16.02 9.32 -8.71
C LYS A 95 -17.28 8.60 -8.26
N SER A 96 -17.17 7.68 -7.31
CA SER A 96 -18.32 6.92 -6.80
C SER A 96 -19.22 7.73 -5.85
N GLY A 97 -19.02 9.04 -5.73
CA GLY A 97 -19.93 9.95 -5.03
C GLY A 97 -19.70 10.09 -3.54
N SER A 98 -18.61 9.59 -3.01
CA SER A 98 -18.25 9.82 -1.63
C SER A 98 -17.70 11.24 -1.44
N SER A 99 -18.28 11.97 -0.50
CA SER A 99 -17.89 13.35 -0.19
C SER A 99 -16.70 13.45 0.77
N ARG A 100 -15.99 12.36 0.98
CA ARG A 100 -14.87 12.34 1.93
C ARG A 100 -13.58 12.85 1.29
N ASP A 101 -12.83 13.60 2.05
CA ASP A 101 -11.46 13.96 1.67
C ASP A 101 -10.54 12.78 1.95
N TRP A 102 -10.20 12.05 0.90
CA TRP A 102 -9.22 10.98 1.03
C TRP A 102 -7.80 11.50 0.90
N GLN A 103 -6.95 11.06 1.78
CA GLN A 103 -5.55 11.44 1.83
C GLN A 103 -4.65 10.24 1.56
N LEU A 104 -3.54 10.48 0.89
CA LEU A 104 -2.49 9.51 0.71
C LEU A 104 -1.36 9.81 1.68
N CYS A 105 -0.92 8.78 2.40
CA CYS A 105 0.17 8.90 3.35
C CYS A 105 1.37 8.09 2.84
N PRO A 106 2.34 8.73 2.16
CA PRO A 106 3.58 8.06 1.82
C PRO A 106 4.43 7.89 3.08
N ARG A 107 4.81 6.66 3.37
CA ARG A 107 5.69 6.39 4.50
C ARG A 107 7.11 6.15 4.00
N ALA A 108 8.06 6.77 4.66
CA ALA A 108 9.47 6.54 4.38
C ALA A 108 9.90 5.14 4.84
N ALA A 109 10.86 4.58 4.14
CA ALA A 109 11.39 3.26 4.45
C ALA A 109 11.87 3.12 5.91
N LYS A 110 12.33 4.21 6.51
CA LYS A 110 12.78 4.22 7.90
C LYS A 110 11.68 3.89 8.91
N SER A 111 10.41 4.08 8.55
CA SER A 111 9.27 3.78 9.42
C SER A 111 8.65 2.40 9.14
N ALA A 112 9.22 1.64 8.22
CA ALA A 112 8.67 0.36 7.79
C ALA A 112 8.44 -0.61 8.95
N ARG A 113 9.37 -0.65 9.93
CA ARG A 113 9.21 -1.53 11.09
C ARG A 113 7.98 -1.20 11.92
N ARG A 114 7.69 0.08 12.12
CA ARG A 114 6.50 0.52 12.85
C ARG A 114 5.23 0.24 12.07
N SER A 115 5.28 0.43 10.75
CA SER A 115 4.13 0.17 9.88
C SER A 115 3.79 -1.31 9.82
N ALA A 116 4.80 -2.18 9.76
CA ALA A 116 4.59 -3.62 9.77
C ALA A 116 3.94 -4.08 11.08
N MET A 117 4.34 -3.51 12.22
CA MET A 117 3.73 -3.82 13.51
C MET A 117 2.30 -3.29 13.62
N ALA A 118 2.03 -2.10 13.09
CA ALA A 118 0.69 -1.52 13.08
C ALA A 118 -0.25 -2.30 12.15
N SER A 119 0.24 -2.82 11.02
CA SER A 119 -0.58 -3.61 10.09
C SER A 119 -0.96 -4.98 10.62
N THR A 120 -0.18 -5.54 11.55
CA THR A 120 -0.52 -6.82 12.20
C THR A 120 -1.61 -6.69 13.25
N THR A 121 -1.88 -5.50 13.75
CA THR A 121 -2.89 -5.24 14.79
C THR A 121 -4.17 -4.63 14.25
N GLY A 122 -4.21 -4.20 12.98
CA GLY A 122 -5.29 -3.42 12.40
C GLY A 122 -6.36 -4.23 11.65
N THR A 123 -6.32 -5.50 11.72
CA THR A 123 -7.36 -6.38 11.14
C THR A 123 -8.15 -7.06 12.24
#